data_46ae59e99fd2f71ed119d5f0505f626f
#
_entry.id   46ae59e99fd2f71ed119d5f0505f626f
#
_cell.length_a   1.000
_cell.length_b   1.000
_cell.length_c   1.000
_cell.angle_alpha   90.00
_cell.angle_beta   90.00
_cell.angle_gamma   90.00
#
_symmetry.space_group_name_H-M   'P 1'
#
loop_
_entity.id
_entity.type
_entity.pdbx_description
1 polymer ?
#
loop_
_entity_poly.entity_id
_entity_poly.type
_entity_poly.pdbx_seq_one_letter_code
_entity_poly.pdbx_strand_id
1 'polypeptide(L)'
;LLTDVDGLYTGNPNSDPDARLIPLVESIDDLDVDVSGGAGSAFGTGGMATKVNAARLATAAGCHTVVMNSNQLHTLPDIVVDGASNGTLFLAVPRPLVGRKRWILLQKPAKGYLLVNSKAEQALNNDKSLQGTHLVSVVGDFDAAEAVALTVRDSETDDEREFGRAIVNYGADDCRKLVGKASEDFYDIVGFGGAES
;
A
#
# COMPACT_ATOMS: atom_id res chain seq x y z
N LEU A 1 15.32 -4.81 -8.92
CA LEU A 1 15.82 -3.79 -8.00
C LEU A 1 17.23 -4.17 -7.55
N LEU A 2 18.20 -3.32 -7.86
CA LEU A 2 19.60 -3.51 -7.45
C LEU A 2 19.83 -2.76 -6.12
N THR A 3 20.57 -3.39 -5.21
CA THR A 3 20.83 -2.89 -3.86
C THR A 3 22.23 -3.29 -3.38
N ASP A 4 22.59 -2.86 -2.20
CA ASP A 4 23.85 -3.18 -1.49
C ASP A 4 23.78 -4.46 -0.66
N VAL A 5 22.58 -5.08 -0.55
CA VAL A 5 22.36 -6.36 0.14
C VAL A 5 21.88 -7.44 -0.84
N ASP A 6 22.04 -8.72 -0.48
CA ASP A 6 21.72 -9.82 -1.39
C ASP A 6 20.22 -10.01 -1.65
N GLY A 7 19.36 -9.51 -0.76
CA GLY A 7 17.91 -9.60 -0.88
C GLY A 7 17.23 -9.25 0.43
N LEU A 8 15.99 -9.74 0.60
CA LEU A 8 15.25 -9.63 1.84
C LEU A 8 15.65 -10.77 2.80
N TYR A 9 15.91 -10.40 4.04
CA TYR A 9 16.23 -11.35 5.13
C TYR A 9 15.12 -11.41 6.16
N THR A 10 15.05 -12.46 6.93
CA THR A 10 14.11 -12.64 8.06
C THR A 10 14.33 -11.64 9.20
N GLY A 11 15.49 -11.00 9.24
CA GLY A 11 15.91 -9.95 10.18
C GLY A 11 17.05 -9.15 9.59
N ASN A 12 17.57 -8.17 10.31
CA ASN A 12 18.72 -7.41 9.84
C ASN A 12 20.03 -8.22 10.01
N PRO A 13 20.69 -8.67 8.91
CA PRO A 13 21.88 -9.52 8.98
C PRO A 13 23.09 -8.84 9.66
N ASN A 14 23.08 -7.52 9.83
CA ASN A 14 24.14 -6.82 10.56
C ASN A 14 23.97 -6.89 12.08
N SER A 15 22.77 -7.15 12.58
CA SER A 15 22.45 -7.20 14.01
C SER A 15 21.96 -8.58 14.47
N ASP A 16 21.50 -9.41 13.56
CA ASP A 16 20.98 -10.75 13.80
C ASP A 16 21.80 -11.80 13.02
N PRO A 17 22.67 -12.59 13.69
CA PRO A 17 23.46 -13.63 13.05
C PRO A 17 22.64 -14.79 12.49
N ASP A 18 21.39 -14.96 12.95
CA ASP A 18 20.48 -16.01 12.51
C ASP A 18 19.58 -15.56 11.35
N ALA A 19 19.72 -14.29 10.90
CA ALA A 19 18.99 -13.76 9.75
C ALA A 19 19.28 -14.58 8.49
N ARG A 20 18.21 -15.04 7.83
CA ARG A 20 18.29 -15.88 6.62
C ARG A 20 17.71 -15.14 5.43
N LEU A 21 18.34 -15.29 4.27
CA LEU A 21 17.82 -14.78 3.02
C LEU A 21 16.49 -15.47 2.68
N ILE A 22 15.49 -14.70 2.32
CA ILE A 22 14.18 -15.16 1.84
C ILE A 22 14.25 -15.22 0.32
N PRO A 23 14.32 -16.42 -0.30
CA PRO A 23 14.49 -16.50 -1.77
C PRO A 23 13.20 -16.16 -2.53
N LEU A 24 12.02 -16.39 -1.93
CA LEU A 24 10.72 -16.23 -2.58
C LEU A 24 9.72 -15.60 -1.63
N VAL A 25 8.99 -14.60 -2.11
CA VAL A 25 7.83 -13.99 -1.47
C VAL A 25 6.63 -14.17 -2.41
N GLU A 26 5.72 -15.07 -2.06
CA GLU A 26 4.53 -15.34 -2.87
C GLU A 26 3.48 -14.25 -2.74
N SER A 27 3.32 -13.71 -1.52
CA SER A 27 2.42 -12.59 -1.21
C SER A 27 3.14 -11.60 -0.29
N ILE A 28 3.18 -10.34 -0.69
CA ILE A 28 3.79 -9.28 0.15
C ILE A 28 2.89 -8.95 1.35
N ASP A 29 1.59 -9.19 1.24
CA ASP A 29 0.64 -8.88 2.30
C ASP A 29 0.71 -9.89 3.45
N ASP A 30 1.22 -11.10 3.18
CA ASP A 30 1.46 -12.15 4.17
C ASP A 30 2.90 -12.12 4.72
N LEU A 31 3.68 -11.10 4.38
CA LEU A 31 5.07 -10.98 4.77
C LEU A 31 5.20 -10.53 6.24
N ASP A 32 5.49 -11.46 7.13
CA ASP A 32 5.76 -11.22 8.55
C ASP A 32 7.27 -11.00 8.80
N VAL A 33 7.78 -9.85 8.33
CA VAL A 33 9.18 -9.46 8.51
C VAL A 33 9.25 -8.00 8.92
N ASP A 34 9.95 -7.70 10.01
CA ASP A 34 10.23 -6.34 10.41
C ASP A 34 11.23 -5.68 9.44
N VAL A 35 10.70 -4.91 8.50
CA VAL A 35 11.47 -4.13 7.54
C VAL A 35 11.77 -2.69 8.01
N SER A 36 11.37 -2.33 9.24
CA SER A 36 11.51 -0.98 9.81
C SER A 36 12.94 -0.66 10.26
N GLY A 37 13.81 -1.66 10.32
CA GLY A 37 15.21 -1.52 10.75
C GLY A 37 16.04 -0.66 9.80
N GLY A 38 16.18 0.59 10.15
CA GLY A 38 17.17 1.60 9.75
C GLY A 38 17.52 1.82 8.27
N ALA A 39 17.81 3.06 7.91
CA ALA A 39 18.48 3.37 6.66
C ALA A 39 19.85 2.67 6.64
N GLY A 40 20.07 1.77 5.69
CA GLY A 40 21.23 0.89 5.64
C GLY A 40 22.59 1.55 5.38
N SER A 41 22.63 2.87 5.07
CA SER A 41 23.87 3.63 4.93
C SER A 41 23.65 5.11 5.16
N ALA A 42 24.70 5.81 5.60
CA ALA A 42 24.70 7.25 5.83
C ALA A 42 24.39 8.09 4.57
N PHE A 43 24.44 7.48 3.38
CA PHE A 43 24.15 8.09 2.08
C PHE A 43 22.91 7.53 1.39
N GLY A 44 22.29 6.47 1.92
CA GLY A 44 21.13 5.81 1.32
C GLY A 44 19.81 6.36 1.84
N THR A 45 19.00 6.94 0.97
CA THR A 45 17.64 7.43 1.29
C THR A 45 16.60 6.31 1.36
N GLY A 46 17.00 5.02 1.19
CA GLY A 46 16.07 3.91 1.05
C GLY A 46 16.48 2.64 1.77
N GLY A 47 15.94 2.40 2.97
CA GLY A 47 16.05 1.11 3.65
C GLY A 47 15.28 -0.03 2.94
N MET A 48 15.30 -1.23 3.51
CA MET A 48 14.57 -2.40 2.97
C MET A 48 13.07 -2.13 2.82
N ALA A 49 12.46 -1.37 3.72
CA ALA A 49 11.07 -0.95 3.64
C ALA A 49 10.71 -0.26 2.32
N THR A 50 11.59 0.60 1.78
CA THR A 50 11.34 1.27 0.49
C THR A 50 11.41 0.31 -0.69
N LYS A 51 12.28 -0.72 -0.62
CA LYS A 51 12.41 -1.76 -1.64
C LYS A 51 11.19 -2.69 -1.64
N VAL A 52 10.71 -3.09 -0.46
CA VAL A 52 9.48 -3.89 -0.31
C VAL A 52 8.28 -3.09 -0.81
N ASN A 53 8.19 -1.79 -0.51
CA ASN A 53 7.15 -0.93 -1.06
C ASN A 53 7.21 -0.83 -2.60
N ALA A 54 8.40 -0.71 -3.18
CA ALA A 54 8.57 -0.70 -4.63
C ALA A 54 8.18 -2.06 -5.26
N ALA A 55 8.56 -3.16 -4.62
CA ALA A 55 8.15 -4.51 -5.03
C ALA A 55 6.62 -4.66 -4.95
N ARG A 56 5.96 -4.18 -3.87
CA ARG A 56 4.50 -4.18 -3.72
C ARG A 56 3.80 -3.48 -4.89
N LEU A 57 4.29 -2.31 -5.29
CA LEU A 57 3.74 -1.57 -6.43
C LEU A 57 3.92 -2.33 -7.75
N ALA A 58 5.10 -2.90 -7.98
CA ALA A 58 5.40 -3.63 -9.21
C ALA A 58 4.60 -4.94 -9.29
N THR A 59 4.52 -5.72 -8.20
CA THR A 59 3.76 -6.98 -8.17
C THR A 59 2.27 -6.77 -8.31
N ALA A 60 1.72 -5.73 -7.68
CA ALA A 60 0.32 -5.32 -7.87
C ALA A 60 0.03 -4.87 -9.32
N ALA A 61 1.06 -4.39 -10.03
CA ALA A 61 0.99 -4.05 -11.45
C ALA A 61 1.18 -5.26 -12.38
N GLY A 62 1.39 -6.46 -11.85
CA GLY A 62 1.58 -7.69 -12.63
C GLY A 62 3.03 -7.95 -13.03
N CYS A 63 4.01 -7.31 -12.38
CA CYS A 63 5.41 -7.51 -12.66
C CYS A 63 6.07 -8.29 -11.52
N HIS A 64 6.65 -9.47 -11.81
CA HIS A 64 7.59 -10.10 -10.89
C HIS A 64 8.75 -9.15 -10.58
N THR A 65 9.19 -9.13 -9.34
CA THR A 65 10.26 -8.22 -8.93
C THR A 65 11.33 -9.00 -8.18
N VAL A 66 12.59 -8.86 -8.63
CA VAL A 66 13.75 -9.43 -7.94
C VAL A 66 14.51 -8.31 -7.25
N VAL A 67 14.79 -8.47 -5.95
CA VAL A 67 15.72 -7.64 -5.18
C VAL A 67 17.02 -8.41 -5.06
N MET A 68 18.12 -7.84 -5.56
CA MET A 68 19.42 -8.51 -5.57
C MET A 68 20.59 -7.53 -5.39
N ASN A 69 21.73 -8.07 -5.02
CA ASN A 69 22.95 -7.29 -4.85
C ASN A 69 23.48 -6.77 -6.20
N SER A 70 23.80 -5.48 -6.28
CA SER A 70 24.33 -4.83 -7.46
C SER A 70 25.70 -5.40 -7.90
N ASN A 71 26.48 -5.95 -6.97
CA ASN A 71 27.76 -6.60 -7.28
C ASN A 71 27.59 -7.94 -8.04
N GLN A 72 26.37 -8.49 -8.05
CA GLN A 72 26.03 -9.74 -8.72
C GLN A 72 25.30 -9.52 -10.06
N LEU A 73 25.41 -8.34 -10.64
CA LEU A 73 24.73 -7.98 -11.89
C LEU A 73 25.00 -8.94 -13.06
N HIS A 74 26.14 -9.62 -13.06
CA HIS A 74 26.50 -10.61 -14.07
C HIS A 74 25.58 -11.84 -14.09
N THR A 75 24.82 -12.11 -13.00
CA THR A 75 23.85 -13.21 -12.93
C THR A 75 22.45 -12.82 -13.43
N LEU A 76 22.24 -11.55 -13.80
CA LEU A 76 20.93 -11.07 -14.25
C LEU A 76 20.39 -11.83 -15.49
N PRO A 77 21.21 -12.17 -16.51
CA PRO A 77 20.74 -12.98 -17.63
C PRO A 77 20.18 -14.33 -17.19
N ASP A 78 20.85 -15.03 -16.27
CA ASP A 78 20.43 -16.35 -15.77
C ASP A 78 19.10 -16.26 -15.01
N ILE A 79 18.89 -15.16 -14.25
CA ILE A 79 17.62 -14.92 -13.55
C ILE A 79 16.47 -14.70 -14.55
N VAL A 80 16.69 -13.92 -15.60
CA VAL A 80 15.64 -13.52 -16.55
C VAL A 80 15.33 -14.64 -17.55
N VAL A 81 16.35 -15.37 -18.00
CA VAL A 81 16.21 -16.40 -19.07
C VAL A 81 15.94 -17.78 -18.45
N ASP A 82 16.71 -18.13 -17.43
CA ASP A 82 16.71 -19.50 -16.87
C ASP A 82 15.91 -19.62 -15.57
N GLY A 83 15.42 -18.49 -15.03
CA GLY A 83 14.69 -18.47 -13.77
C GLY A 83 15.57 -18.79 -12.55
N ALA A 84 16.89 -18.52 -12.65
CA ALA A 84 17.82 -18.78 -11.58
C ALA A 84 17.46 -18.01 -10.31
N SER A 85 17.63 -18.64 -9.15
CA SER A 85 17.39 -18.02 -7.84
C SER A 85 18.61 -17.26 -7.39
N ASN A 86 18.60 -15.92 -7.51
CA ASN A 86 19.61 -15.05 -6.92
C ASN A 86 18.92 -13.79 -6.38
N GLY A 87 19.02 -13.57 -5.07
CA GLY A 87 18.26 -12.52 -4.38
C GLY A 87 16.92 -12.98 -3.85
N THR A 88 15.98 -12.05 -3.72
CA THR A 88 14.59 -12.31 -3.33
C THR A 88 13.65 -12.05 -4.49
N LEU A 89 12.92 -13.06 -4.93
CA LEU A 89 11.86 -12.96 -5.93
C LEU A 89 10.53 -12.67 -5.25
N PHE A 90 9.86 -11.58 -5.63
CA PHE A 90 8.49 -11.26 -5.28
C PHE A 90 7.58 -11.59 -6.47
N LEU A 91 6.59 -12.47 -6.26
CA LEU A 91 5.68 -12.85 -7.34
C LEU A 91 4.64 -11.77 -7.63
N ALA A 92 4.37 -11.58 -8.91
CA ALA A 92 3.25 -10.76 -9.34
C ALA A 92 1.92 -11.35 -8.86
N VAL A 93 0.98 -10.48 -8.48
CA VAL A 93 -0.37 -10.94 -8.14
C VAL A 93 -1.05 -11.59 -9.36
N PRO A 94 -1.84 -12.66 -9.16
CA PRO A 94 -2.50 -13.36 -10.28
C PRO A 94 -3.48 -12.49 -11.05
N ARG A 95 -4.04 -11.46 -10.40
CA ARG A 95 -4.96 -10.48 -11.00
C ARG A 95 -4.40 -9.07 -10.83
N PRO A 96 -3.56 -8.60 -11.75
CA PRO A 96 -2.93 -7.29 -11.66
C PRO A 96 -3.95 -6.16 -11.64
N LEU A 97 -3.65 -5.14 -10.85
CA LEU A 97 -4.42 -3.90 -10.87
C LEU A 97 -4.19 -3.17 -12.19
N VAL A 98 -5.26 -2.78 -12.87
CA VAL A 98 -5.22 -2.05 -14.14
C VAL A 98 -5.93 -0.70 -14.02
N GLY A 99 -5.55 0.24 -14.88
CA GLY A 99 -6.23 1.53 -15.02
C GLY A 99 -6.24 2.35 -13.71
N ARG A 100 -7.43 2.81 -13.32
CA ARG A 100 -7.64 3.69 -12.17
C ARG A 100 -7.16 3.08 -10.84
N LYS A 101 -7.36 1.77 -10.62
CA LYS A 101 -6.94 1.08 -9.40
C LYS A 101 -5.41 1.12 -9.22
N ARG A 102 -4.65 0.91 -10.31
CA ARG A 102 -3.19 1.04 -10.30
C ARG A 102 -2.77 2.48 -9.97
N TRP A 103 -3.44 3.47 -10.58
CA TRP A 103 -3.12 4.87 -10.35
C TRP A 103 -3.34 5.29 -8.89
N ILE A 104 -4.43 4.81 -8.25
CA ILE A 104 -4.71 5.06 -6.82
C ILE A 104 -3.57 4.50 -5.93
N LEU A 105 -3.11 3.28 -6.23
CA LEU A 105 -2.02 2.67 -5.47
C LEU A 105 -0.68 3.42 -5.62
N LEU A 106 -0.44 4.00 -6.80
CA LEU A 106 0.79 4.73 -7.10
C LEU A 106 0.82 6.15 -6.53
N GLN A 107 -0.32 6.73 -6.20
CA GLN A 107 -0.40 8.05 -5.58
C GLN A 107 0.25 8.03 -4.19
N LYS A 108 1.35 8.77 -4.04
CA LYS A 108 2.06 8.92 -2.76
C LYS A 108 2.52 10.37 -2.56
N PRO A 109 2.47 10.85 -1.34
CA PRO A 109 1.73 10.34 -0.17
C PRO A 109 0.22 10.59 -0.31
N ALA A 110 -0.60 9.83 0.42
CA ALA A 110 -2.00 10.21 0.63
C ALA A 110 -2.02 11.58 1.35
N LYS A 111 -2.82 12.52 0.87
CA LYS A 111 -2.89 13.89 1.43
C LYS A 111 -3.67 13.96 2.75
N GLY A 112 -4.31 12.86 3.11
CA GLY A 112 -5.05 12.70 4.33
C GLY A 112 -5.57 11.29 4.47
N TYR A 113 -6.35 11.05 5.50
CA TYR A 113 -7.03 9.77 5.68
C TYR A 113 -8.47 9.95 6.15
N LEU A 114 -9.29 8.95 5.81
CA LEU A 114 -10.64 8.80 6.27
C LEU A 114 -10.68 7.66 7.29
N LEU A 115 -10.96 7.97 8.55
CA LEU A 115 -11.26 6.95 9.54
C LEU A 115 -12.69 6.47 9.30
N VAL A 116 -12.84 5.17 9.10
CA VAL A 116 -14.13 4.55 8.80
C VAL A 116 -14.48 3.46 9.83
N ASN A 117 -15.74 3.11 9.90
CA ASN A 117 -16.20 2.02 10.76
C ASN A 117 -15.99 0.65 10.09
N SER A 118 -16.08 -0.43 10.86
CA SER A 118 -15.88 -1.80 10.37
C SER A 118 -16.86 -2.23 9.26
N LYS A 119 -18.04 -1.58 9.17
CA LYS A 119 -19.00 -1.83 8.08
C LYS A 119 -18.50 -1.33 6.74
N ALA A 120 -17.66 -0.27 6.73
CA ALA A 120 -17.04 0.26 5.51
C ALA A 120 -16.11 -0.76 4.86
N GLU A 121 -15.24 -1.39 5.66
CA GLU A 121 -14.32 -2.43 5.16
C GLU A 121 -15.09 -3.59 4.54
N GLN A 122 -16.15 -4.06 5.20
CA GLN A 122 -17.03 -5.10 4.66
C GLN A 122 -17.77 -4.67 3.38
N ALA A 123 -18.22 -3.42 3.32
CA ALA A 123 -18.92 -2.89 2.14
C ALA A 123 -17.98 -2.83 0.93
N LEU A 124 -16.76 -2.32 1.11
CA LEU A 124 -15.76 -2.20 0.04
C LEU A 124 -15.26 -3.57 -0.44
N ASN A 125 -15.10 -4.54 0.45
CA ASN A 125 -14.74 -5.92 0.07
C ASN A 125 -15.85 -6.62 -0.74
N ASN A 126 -17.09 -6.13 -0.67
CA ASN A 126 -18.24 -6.59 -1.44
C ASN A 126 -18.58 -5.67 -2.64
N ASP A 127 -17.61 -4.90 -3.14
CA ASP A 127 -17.74 -3.98 -4.28
C ASP A 127 -18.86 -2.91 -4.09
N LYS A 128 -19.17 -2.54 -2.84
CA LYS A 128 -20.13 -1.47 -2.54
C LYS A 128 -19.41 -0.15 -2.30
N SER A 129 -20.07 0.95 -2.60
CA SER A 129 -19.54 2.30 -2.42
C SER A 129 -19.43 2.69 -0.94
N LEU A 130 -18.42 3.50 -0.62
CA LEU A 130 -18.28 4.14 0.67
C LEU A 130 -19.33 5.26 0.80
N GLN A 131 -20.08 5.25 1.89
CA GLN A 131 -21.11 6.24 2.22
C GLN A 131 -20.71 7.10 3.41
N GLY A 132 -21.31 8.27 3.57
CA GLY A 132 -21.06 9.16 4.71
C GLY A 132 -21.33 8.50 6.06
N THR A 133 -22.30 7.57 6.13
CA THR A 133 -22.60 6.76 7.33
C THR A 133 -21.46 5.80 7.73
N HIS A 134 -20.54 5.55 6.83
CA HIS A 134 -19.33 4.77 7.11
C HIS A 134 -18.18 5.63 7.67
N LEU A 135 -18.21 6.96 7.45
CA LEU A 135 -17.18 7.88 7.91
C LEU A 135 -17.32 8.15 9.42
N VAL A 136 -16.20 8.09 10.13
CA VAL A 136 -16.07 8.43 11.55
C VAL A 136 -15.36 9.76 11.71
N SER A 137 -14.25 9.96 11.01
CA SER A 137 -13.51 11.23 10.99
C SER A 137 -12.73 11.42 9.69
N VAL A 138 -12.33 12.68 9.43
CA VAL A 138 -11.57 13.10 8.24
C VAL A 138 -10.35 13.88 8.71
N VAL A 139 -9.17 13.42 8.33
CA VAL A 139 -7.89 14.04 8.72
C VAL A 139 -7.08 14.40 7.48
N GLY A 140 -6.46 15.57 7.52
CA GLY A 140 -5.66 16.12 6.43
C GLY A 140 -6.43 17.16 5.62
N ASP A 141 -5.76 17.67 4.58
CA ASP A 141 -6.28 18.66 3.66
C ASP A 141 -6.09 18.13 2.23
N PHE A 142 -7.19 17.90 1.53
CA PHE A 142 -7.23 17.31 0.20
C PHE A 142 -8.43 17.85 -0.58
N ASP A 143 -8.24 17.93 -1.88
CA ASP A 143 -9.28 18.32 -2.84
C ASP A 143 -10.02 17.10 -3.41
N ALA A 144 -11.13 17.36 -4.11
CA ALA A 144 -11.80 16.33 -4.91
C ALA A 144 -10.83 15.73 -5.95
N ALA A 145 -10.99 14.45 -6.23
CA ALA A 145 -10.13 13.64 -7.11
C ALA A 145 -8.71 13.39 -6.59
N GLU A 146 -8.41 13.69 -5.33
CA GLU A 146 -7.15 13.32 -4.69
C GLU A 146 -7.24 11.97 -3.97
N ALA A 147 -6.07 11.35 -3.74
CA ALA A 147 -5.99 10.08 -3.05
C ALA A 147 -5.88 10.27 -1.54
N VAL A 148 -6.67 9.51 -0.79
CA VAL A 148 -6.64 9.43 0.67
C VAL A 148 -6.45 7.99 1.13
N ALA A 149 -5.87 7.81 2.31
CA ALA A 149 -5.83 6.52 2.98
C ALA A 149 -7.18 6.23 3.64
N LEU A 150 -7.56 4.96 3.65
CA LEU A 150 -8.72 4.46 4.40
C LEU A 150 -8.20 3.72 5.63
N THR A 151 -8.57 4.20 6.81
CA THR A 151 -8.16 3.61 8.09
C THR A 151 -9.39 3.10 8.84
N VAL A 152 -9.20 2.01 9.54
CA VAL A 152 -10.19 1.45 10.47
C VAL A 152 -9.56 1.37 11.85
N ARG A 153 -10.34 1.65 12.89
CA ARG A 153 -9.88 1.48 14.27
C ARG A 153 -10.19 0.07 14.73
N ASP A 154 -9.17 -0.60 15.23
CA ASP A 154 -9.35 -1.90 15.86
C ASP A 154 -10.11 -1.75 17.18
N SER A 155 -11.11 -2.62 17.41
CA SER A 155 -11.98 -2.55 18.58
C SER A 155 -11.32 -3.07 19.86
N GLU A 156 -10.23 -3.81 19.76
CA GLU A 156 -9.54 -4.43 20.89
C GLU A 156 -8.31 -3.63 21.33
N THR A 157 -7.53 -3.12 20.36
CA THR A 157 -6.26 -2.41 20.62
C THR A 157 -6.40 -0.89 20.57
N ASP A 158 -7.51 -0.35 20.04
CA ASP A 158 -7.74 1.07 19.72
C ASP A 158 -6.73 1.63 18.67
N ASP A 159 -5.94 0.77 18.05
CA ASP A 159 -4.99 1.15 17.02
C ASP A 159 -5.69 1.41 15.68
N GLU A 160 -5.16 2.38 14.93
CA GLU A 160 -5.64 2.69 13.59
C GLU A 160 -4.80 1.94 12.54
N ARG A 161 -5.48 1.15 11.69
CA ARG A 161 -4.86 0.38 10.61
C ARG A 161 -5.31 0.90 9.25
N GLU A 162 -4.35 1.26 8.37
CA GLU A 162 -4.64 1.50 6.95
C GLU A 162 -4.96 0.16 6.28
N PHE A 163 -6.13 0.05 5.65
CA PHE A 163 -6.55 -1.14 4.91
C PHE A 163 -6.75 -0.87 3.41
N GLY A 164 -6.68 0.38 2.98
CA GLY A 164 -6.85 0.70 1.58
C GLY A 164 -6.63 2.17 1.25
N ARG A 165 -6.81 2.49 -0.03
CA ARG A 165 -6.76 3.85 -0.56
C ARG A 165 -7.93 4.11 -1.49
N ALA A 166 -8.40 5.34 -1.52
CA ALA A 166 -9.48 5.76 -2.38
C ALA A 166 -9.20 7.12 -3.02
N ILE A 167 -9.81 7.36 -4.18
CA ILE A 167 -9.95 8.70 -4.73
C ILE A 167 -11.27 9.26 -4.22
N VAL A 168 -11.20 10.42 -3.60
CA VAL A 168 -12.39 11.08 -3.04
C VAL A 168 -13.11 11.90 -4.10
N ASN A 169 -14.43 11.93 -4.02
CA ASN A 169 -15.27 12.76 -4.88
C ASN A 169 -15.47 14.17 -4.30
N TYR A 170 -15.16 14.38 -3.02
CA TYR A 170 -15.36 15.61 -2.28
C TYR A 170 -14.06 16.02 -1.59
N GLY A 171 -13.83 17.33 -1.45
CA GLY A 171 -12.71 17.84 -0.66
C GLY A 171 -12.88 17.57 0.83
N ALA A 172 -11.80 17.77 1.60
CA ALA A 172 -11.75 17.46 3.03
C ALA A 172 -12.87 18.14 3.84
N ASP A 173 -13.17 19.42 3.54
CA ASP A 173 -14.21 20.18 4.25
C ASP A 173 -15.61 19.62 4.00
N ASP A 174 -15.88 19.23 2.77
CA ASP A 174 -17.16 18.62 2.43
C ASP A 174 -17.28 17.21 3.00
N CYS A 175 -16.20 16.42 2.95
CA CYS A 175 -16.16 15.12 3.62
C CYS A 175 -16.44 15.23 5.12
N ARG A 176 -15.94 16.28 5.82
CA ARG A 176 -16.23 16.53 7.23
C ARG A 176 -17.71 16.79 7.48
N LYS A 177 -18.39 17.53 6.59
CA LYS A 177 -19.84 17.76 6.68
C LYS A 177 -20.66 16.49 6.43
N LEU A 178 -20.14 15.57 5.64
CA LEU A 178 -20.80 14.32 5.25
C LEU A 178 -20.62 13.18 6.27
N VAL A 179 -19.80 13.35 7.31
CA VAL A 179 -19.60 12.33 8.36
C VAL A 179 -20.95 11.97 9.01
N GLY A 180 -21.28 10.68 8.97
CA GLY A 180 -22.51 10.13 9.54
C GLY A 180 -23.79 10.41 8.75
N LYS A 181 -23.71 11.06 7.58
CA LYS A 181 -24.87 11.41 6.76
C LYS A 181 -25.19 10.32 5.73
N ALA A 182 -26.48 10.18 5.42
CA ALA A 182 -26.92 9.29 4.35
C ALA A 182 -26.63 9.94 2.98
N SER A 183 -26.45 9.12 1.94
CA SER A 183 -26.15 9.63 0.59
C SER A 183 -27.28 10.50 0.02
N GLU A 184 -28.50 10.29 0.46
CA GLU A 184 -29.68 11.06 0.09
C GLU A 184 -29.58 12.54 0.50
N ASP A 185 -28.87 12.82 1.60
CA ASP A 185 -28.73 14.18 2.15
C ASP A 185 -27.55 14.94 1.52
N PHE A 186 -26.68 14.29 0.70
CA PHE A 186 -25.45 14.88 0.20
C PHE A 186 -25.70 16.12 -0.67
N TYR A 187 -26.74 16.10 -1.51
CA TYR A 187 -27.08 17.23 -2.37
C TYR A 187 -27.44 18.48 -1.54
N ASP A 188 -28.19 18.31 -0.46
CA ASP A 188 -28.61 19.42 0.39
C ASP A 188 -27.45 19.98 1.23
N ILE A 189 -26.44 19.15 1.53
CA ILE A 189 -25.31 19.51 2.41
C ILE A 189 -24.18 20.18 1.61
N VAL A 190 -23.83 19.63 0.44
CA VAL A 190 -22.65 20.06 -0.34
C VAL A 190 -23.02 20.66 -1.69
N GLY A 191 -24.30 20.71 -2.05
CA GLY A 191 -24.82 21.35 -3.26
C GLY A 191 -24.62 20.55 -4.56
N PHE A 192 -24.06 19.34 -4.49
CA PHE A 192 -23.96 18.41 -5.63
C PHE A 192 -23.93 16.96 -5.16
N GLY A 193 -24.57 16.08 -5.90
CA GLY A 193 -24.51 14.62 -5.67
C GLY A 193 -23.21 14.06 -6.27
N GLY A 194 -22.51 13.21 -5.52
CA GLY A 194 -21.40 12.44 -6.07
C GLY A 194 -21.90 11.56 -7.21
N ALA A 195 -21.16 11.49 -8.30
CA ALA A 195 -21.46 10.54 -9.35
C ALA A 195 -21.39 9.12 -8.78
N GLU A 196 -22.45 8.35 -8.91
CA GLU A 196 -22.41 6.90 -8.70
C GLU A 196 -21.40 6.32 -9.70
N SER A 197 -20.34 5.70 -9.20
CA SER A 197 -19.31 5.05 -10.03
C SER A 197 -19.04 3.64 -9.52
#